data_a02dd409c7e4f989b9c02851c9dd3798
#
_entry.id   a02dd409c7e4f989b9c02851c9dd3798
#
_cell.length_a   1.000
_cell.length_b   1.000
_cell.length_c   1.000
_cell.angle_alpha   90.00
_cell.angle_beta   90.00
_cell.angle_gamma   90.00
#
_symmetry.space_group_name_H-M   'P 1'
#
loop_
_entity.id
_entity.type
_entity.pdbx_description
1 polymer ?
#
loop_
_entity_poly.entity_id
_entity_poly.type
_entity_poly.pdbx_seq_one_letter_code
_entity_poly.pdbx_strand_id
1 'polypeptide(L)'
;MTFSLAGRCQHTGMVGIVVSSSSPAVAARCAHARAGVGAAASQNITDPRLGTELLDLIKAGTPADQAVARVAAAAPHASYRQLTAVDADGVTGAYSGEHTLGRHATAQDPGAVAAGNLLAADEVPAAMLAAFAADPAAHIGDRLMAGLAAGLRAGGEEGPVRSAGMLICDAQTWPVTDLRVDWDDLPIERLRDLWLVWKPQADAYVTRALDPGTAPSYAVPGDSGR
;
A
#
# COMPACT_ATOMS: atom_id res chain seq x y z
N MET A 1 3.84 7.47 -13.52
CA MET A 1 3.93 8.41 -12.37
C MET A 1 3.27 7.75 -11.19
N THR A 2 3.87 7.76 -10.02
CA THR A 2 3.29 7.01 -8.88
C THR A 2 3.98 7.41 -7.58
N PHE A 3 3.24 7.54 -6.49
CA PHE A 3 3.80 7.54 -5.14
C PHE A 3 3.02 6.57 -4.24
N SER A 4 3.74 5.88 -3.36
CA SER A 4 3.21 4.81 -2.52
C SER A 4 3.85 4.78 -1.15
N LEU A 5 3.13 4.20 -0.19
CA LEU A 5 3.60 3.96 1.18
C LEU A 5 3.15 2.55 1.59
N ALA A 6 4.11 1.68 1.87
CA ALA A 6 3.88 0.40 2.51
C ALA A 6 4.23 0.49 3.99
N GLY A 7 3.40 -0.10 4.85
CA GLY A 7 3.57 -0.02 6.29
C GLY A 7 3.08 -1.24 7.05
N ARG A 8 3.62 -1.41 8.26
CA ARG A 8 3.23 -2.41 9.25
C ARG A 8 2.69 -1.73 10.51
N CYS A 9 1.66 -2.31 11.10
CA CYS A 9 1.22 -1.95 12.44
C CYS A 9 1.95 -2.80 13.48
N GLN A 10 2.75 -2.18 14.34
CA GLN A 10 3.54 -2.89 15.35
C GLN A 10 2.64 -3.57 16.41
N HIS A 11 1.46 -3.01 16.68
CA HIS A 11 0.54 -3.51 17.72
C HIS A 11 -0.32 -4.69 17.23
N THR A 12 -0.79 -4.65 15.99
CA THR A 12 -1.73 -5.66 15.46
C THR A 12 -1.05 -6.68 14.54
N GLY A 13 0.13 -6.37 14.01
CA GLY A 13 0.78 -7.18 12.97
C GLY A 13 0.19 -6.96 11.56
N MET A 14 -0.87 -6.19 11.41
CA MET A 14 -1.41 -5.84 10.09
C MET A 14 -0.36 -5.19 9.21
N VAL A 15 -0.38 -5.52 7.94
CA VAL A 15 0.45 -4.91 6.90
C VAL A 15 -0.42 -4.32 5.81
N GLY A 16 0.02 -3.23 5.21
CA GLY A 16 -0.77 -2.61 4.15
C GLY A 16 0.02 -1.64 3.29
N ILE A 17 -0.60 -1.22 2.22
CA ILE A 17 -0.03 -0.28 1.25
C ILE A 17 -1.11 0.65 0.72
N VAL A 18 -0.74 1.91 0.53
CA VAL A 18 -1.50 2.89 -0.27
C VAL A 18 -0.67 3.34 -1.45
N VAL A 19 -1.34 3.66 -2.55
CA VAL A 19 -0.71 4.12 -3.78
C VAL A 19 -1.62 5.09 -4.51
N SER A 20 -1.03 6.09 -5.18
CA SER A 20 -1.74 6.98 -6.11
C SER A 20 -0.92 7.23 -7.37
N SER A 21 -1.60 7.50 -8.47
CA SER A 21 -0.98 7.68 -9.78
C SER A 21 -1.86 8.49 -10.74
N SER A 22 -1.24 9.19 -11.68
CA SER A 22 -1.90 9.77 -12.87
C SER A 22 -2.35 8.70 -13.87
N SER A 23 -1.84 7.46 -13.79
CA SER A 23 -2.29 6.37 -14.66
C SER A 23 -3.52 5.67 -14.08
N PRO A 24 -4.41 5.06 -14.92
CA PRO A 24 -5.60 4.38 -14.42
C PRO A 24 -5.26 3.12 -13.62
N ALA A 25 -6.12 2.76 -12.66
CA ALA A 25 -6.13 1.50 -11.92
C ALA A 25 -4.76 1.10 -11.31
N VAL A 26 -4.06 2.06 -10.70
CA VAL A 26 -2.68 1.85 -10.20
C VAL A 26 -2.59 0.72 -9.19
N ALA A 27 -3.55 0.61 -8.27
CA ALA A 27 -3.51 -0.40 -7.22
C ALA A 27 -3.60 -1.83 -7.75
N ALA A 28 -4.29 -2.03 -8.88
CA ALA A 28 -4.44 -3.36 -9.49
C ALA A 28 -3.11 -4.00 -9.94
N ARG A 29 -2.05 -3.20 -10.10
CA ARG A 29 -0.76 -3.70 -10.60
C ARG A 29 0.46 -3.32 -9.77
N CYS A 30 0.36 -2.30 -8.91
CA CYS A 30 1.51 -1.79 -8.15
C CYS A 30 1.50 -2.20 -6.69
N ALA A 31 0.33 -2.44 -6.09
CA ALA A 31 0.17 -2.69 -4.67
C ALA A 31 0.07 -4.20 -4.38
N HIS A 32 0.90 -4.67 -3.45
CA HIS A 32 0.94 -6.06 -3.03
C HIS A 32 1.01 -6.12 -1.49
N ALA A 33 0.24 -7.03 -0.88
CA ALA A 33 0.31 -7.31 0.55
C ALA A 33 -0.07 -8.77 0.81
N ARG A 34 0.48 -9.33 1.89
CA ARG A 34 0.19 -10.69 2.33
C ARG A 34 0.27 -10.79 3.83
N ALA A 35 -0.76 -11.36 4.45
CA ALA A 35 -0.87 -11.56 5.90
C ALA A 35 0.34 -12.34 6.45
N GLY A 36 0.90 -11.86 7.57
CA GLY A 36 2.05 -12.46 8.22
C GLY A 36 3.36 -12.42 7.42
N VAL A 37 3.38 -11.73 6.26
CA VAL A 37 4.55 -11.64 5.37
C VAL A 37 5.01 -10.21 5.22
N GLY A 38 4.16 -9.32 4.71
CA GLY A 38 4.54 -7.93 4.47
C GLY A 38 3.72 -7.25 3.38
N ALA A 39 4.17 -6.06 2.99
CA ALA A 39 3.61 -5.29 1.88
C ALA A 39 4.72 -4.78 0.95
N ALA A 40 4.44 -4.69 -0.34
CA ALA A 40 5.41 -4.32 -1.36
C ALA A 40 4.78 -3.50 -2.49
N ALA A 41 5.60 -2.66 -3.12
CA ALA A 41 5.26 -1.98 -4.36
C ALA A 41 6.21 -2.39 -5.49
N SER A 42 5.65 -2.57 -6.69
CA SER A 42 6.39 -2.57 -7.94
C SER A 42 5.82 -1.45 -8.81
N GLN A 43 6.60 -0.41 -9.05
CA GLN A 43 6.13 0.82 -9.72
C GLN A 43 7.15 1.43 -10.68
N ASN A 44 6.91 2.62 -11.19
CA ASN A 44 7.54 3.28 -12.32
C ASN A 44 7.07 2.65 -13.65
N ILE A 45 7.94 1.99 -14.40
CA ILE A 45 7.52 1.09 -15.48
C ILE A 45 7.23 -0.26 -14.82
N THR A 46 5.96 -0.53 -14.57
CA THR A 46 5.55 -1.59 -13.65
C THR A 46 5.71 -2.99 -14.26
N ASP A 47 6.29 -3.91 -13.50
CA ASP A 47 6.14 -5.35 -13.67
C ASP A 47 5.44 -5.92 -12.43
N PRO A 48 4.14 -6.26 -12.50
CA PRO A 48 3.41 -6.73 -11.32
C PRO A 48 3.95 -8.01 -10.70
N ARG A 49 4.66 -8.84 -11.46
CA ARG A 49 5.24 -10.10 -10.97
C ARG A 49 6.25 -9.86 -9.85
N LEU A 50 6.99 -8.72 -9.91
CA LEU A 50 8.06 -8.43 -8.95
C LEU A 50 7.52 -8.18 -7.54
N GLY A 51 6.32 -7.61 -7.39
CA GLY A 51 5.68 -7.47 -6.09
C GLY A 51 5.33 -8.82 -5.45
N THR A 52 4.86 -9.77 -6.24
CA THR A 52 4.62 -11.15 -5.78
C THR A 52 5.92 -11.85 -5.42
N GLU A 53 6.96 -11.72 -6.25
CA GLU A 53 8.29 -12.31 -6.02
C GLU A 53 8.93 -11.77 -4.73
N LEU A 54 8.82 -10.46 -4.46
CA LEU A 54 9.26 -9.87 -3.19
C LEU A 54 8.59 -10.55 -2.00
N LEU A 55 7.26 -10.68 -2.03
CA LEU A 55 6.52 -11.32 -0.94
C LEU A 55 6.80 -12.83 -0.82
N ASP A 56 7.13 -13.53 -1.91
CA ASP A 56 7.52 -14.93 -1.87
C ASP A 56 8.90 -15.13 -1.23
N LEU A 57 9.87 -14.25 -1.52
CA LEU A 57 11.18 -14.26 -0.86
C LEU A 57 11.07 -13.95 0.64
N ILE A 58 10.26 -12.95 1.00
CA ILE A 58 10.01 -12.58 2.40
C ILE A 58 9.35 -13.75 3.14
N LYS A 59 8.33 -14.37 2.54
CA LYS A 59 7.69 -15.58 3.10
C LYS A 59 8.66 -16.73 3.30
N ALA A 60 9.68 -16.84 2.45
CA ALA A 60 10.75 -17.83 2.58
C ALA A 60 11.81 -17.46 3.63
N GLY A 61 11.64 -16.38 4.39
CA GLY A 61 12.53 -15.93 5.46
C GLY A 61 13.64 -14.96 5.02
N THR A 62 13.57 -14.41 3.80
CA THR A 62 14.49 -13.35 3.38
C THR A 62 14.02 -12.00 3.91
N PRO A 63 14.81 -11.22 4.69
CA PRO A 63 14.44 -9.87 5.10
C PRO A 63 14.13 -8.95 3.91
N ALA A 64 13.23 -7.97 4.12
CA ALA A 64 12.71 -7.14 3.02
C ALA A 64 13.80 -6.40 2.24
N ASP A 65 14.84 -5.88 2.90
CA ASP A 65 15.99 -5.21 2.26
C ASP A 65 16.72 -6.15 1.31
N GLN A 66 16.99 -7.38 1.75
CA GLN A 66 17.65 -8.41 0.95
C GLN A 66 16.75 -8.93 -0.18
N ALA A 67 15.43 -9.05 0.08
CA ALA A 67 14.48 -9.43 -0.95
C ALA A 67 14.45 -8.40 -2.09
N VAL A 68 14.38 -7.11 -1.76
CA VAL A 68 14.45 -6.02 -2.75
C VAL A 68 15.76 -6.07 -3.51
N ALA A 69 16.91 -6.23 -2.84
CA ALA A 69 18.21 -6.32 -3.49
C ALA A 69 18.31 -7.54 -4.45
N ARG A 70 17.79 -8.70 -4.05
CA ARG A 70 17.80 -9.92 -4.89
C ARG A 70 16.92 -9.77 -6.12
N VAL A 71 15.71 -9.27 -5.96
CA VAL A 71 14.78 -9.04 -7.09
C VAL A 71 15.37 -8.00 -8.04
N ALA A 72 15.90 -6.88 -7.53
CA ALA A 72 16.54 -5.87 -8.37
C ALA A 72 17.74 -6.40 -9.14
N ALA A 73 18.54 -7.31 -8.56
CA ALA A 73 19.69 -7.91 -9.23
C ALA A 73 19.30 -8.95 -10.30
N ALA A 74 18.17 -9.65 -10.11
CA ALA A 74 17.76 -10.74 -10.98
C ALA A 74 16.74 -10.35 -12.06
N ALA A 75 15.91 -9.33 -11.79
CA ALA A 75 14.80 -8.98 -12.68
C ALA A 75 15.27 -8.41 -14.03
N PRO A 76 14.74 -8.90 -15.14
CA PRO A 76 14.92 -8.25 -16.43
C PRO A 76 14.47 -6.79 -16.39
N HIS A 77 15.27 -5.90 -16.95
CA HIS A 77 14.97 -4.47 -17.01
C HIS A 77 14.78 -3.80 -15.63
N ALA A 78 15.48 -4.28 -14.59
CA ALA A 78 15.43 -3.70 -13.23
C ALA A 78 15.74 -2.20 -13.24
N SER A 79 16.59 -1.72 -14.14
CA SER A 79 16.90 -0.28 -14.32
C SER A 79 15.67 0.61 -14.55
N TYR A 80 14.56 0.06 -15.01
CA TYR A 80 13.28 0.77 -15.20
C TYR A 80 12.31 0.63 -14.03
N ARG A 81 12.66 -0.09 -12.97
CA ARG A 81 11.74 -0.41 -11.86
C ARG A 81 12.03 0.45 -10.64
N GLN A 82 10.97 0.70 -9.87
CA GLN A 82 11.09 1.21 -8.52
C GLN A 82 10.34 0.23 -7.60
N LEU A 83 11.07 -0.34 -6.63
CA LEU A 83 10.58 -1.41 -5.74
C LEU A 83 10.68 -0.96 -4.30
N THR A 84 9.66 -1.29 -3.51
CA THR A 84 9.70 -1.15 -2.05
C THR A 84 9.10 -2.38 -1.39
N ALA A 85 9.56 -2.72 -0.20
CA ALA A 85 8.95 -3.73 0.65
C ALA A 85 9.12 -3.41 2.13
N VAL A 86 8.17 -3.83 2.94
CA VAL A 86 8.26 -3.93 4.40
C VAL A 86 7.81 -5.34 4.79
N ASP A 87 8.57 -6.01 5.65
CA ASP A 87 8.22 -7.34 6.15
C ASP A 87 7.46 -7.30 7.49
N ALA A 88 7.07 -8.49 7.97
CA ALA A 88 6.35 -8.65 9.23
C ALA A 88 7.19 -8.30 10.46
N ASP A 89 8.50 -8.24 10.37
CA ASP A 89 9.41 -7.83 11.45
C ASP A 89 9.68 -6.32 11.43
N GLY A 90 9.26 -5.63 10.36
CA GLY A 90 9.42 -4.19 10.18
C GLY A 90 10.72 -3.80 9.47
N VAL A 91 11.46 -4.76 8.90
CA VAL A 91 12.60 -4.46 8.02
C VAL A 91 12.04 -3.88 6.72
N THR A 92 12.71 -2.86 6.20
CA THR A 92 12.30 -2.17 4.97
C THR A 92 13.37 -2.24 3.90
N GLY A 93 12.96 -2.28 2.65
CA GLY A 93 13.85 -2.22 1.50
C GLY A 93 13.29 -1.32 0.41
N ALA A 94 14.18 -0.62 -0.30
CA ALA A 94 13.83 0.23 -1.42
C ALA A 94 14.89 0.15 -2.53
N TYR A 95 14.44 0.24 -3.76
CA TYR A 95 15.28 0.29 -4.95
C TYR A 95 14.65 1.23 -5.98
N SER A 96 15.46 2.08 -6.58
CA SER A 96 15.11 2.89 -7.74
C SER A 96 16.16 2.65 -8.83
N GLY A 97 15.72 2.12 -9.98
CA GLY A 97 16.60 1.86 -11.11
C GLY A 97 17.05 3.17 -11.79
N GLU A 98 18.14 3.08 -12.55
CA GLU A 98 18.77 4.23 -13.25
C GLU A 98 17.80 4.99 -14.18
N HIS A 99 16.80 4.26 -14.74
CA HIS A 99 15.79 4.83 -15.62
C HIS A 99 14.47 5.09 -14.91
N THR A 100 14.49 5.30 -13.58
CA THR A 100 13.31 5.79 -12.85
C THR A 100 12.99 7.21 -13.34
N LEU A 101 11.73 7.43 -13.73
CA LEU A 101 11.31 8.62 -14.46
C LEU A 101 11.28 9.87 -13.57
N GLY A 102 11.79 10.96 -14.10
CA GLY A 102 11.76 12.30 -13.53
C GLY A 102 12.38 12.38 -12.14
N ARG A 103 11.89 13.31 -11.32
CA ARG A 103 12.28 13.41 -9.92
C ARG A 103 11.74 12.18 -9.19
N HIS A 104 12.61 11.48 -8.49
CA HIS A 104 12.21 10.28 -7.73
C HIS A 104 12.96 10.23 -6.40
N ALA A 105 12.28 9.76 -5.38
CA ALA A 105 12.82 9.65 -4.04
C ALA A 105 12.26 8.43 -3.33
N THR A 106 12.95 8.00 -2.28
CA THR A 106 12.52 6.99 -1.32
C THR A 106 12.79 7.48 0.09
N ALA A 107 11.96 7.05 1.04
CA ALA A 107 12.20 7.25 2.46
C ALA A 107 11.86 5.96 3.21
N GLN A 108 12.61 5.64 4.26
CA GLN A 108 12.48 4.42 5.03
C GLN A 108 12.60 4.70 6.52
N ASP A 109 11.69 4.09 7.29
CA ASP A 109 11.75 4.01 8.75
C ASP A 109 11.45 2.56 9.17
N PRO A 110 11.82 2.12 10.36
CA PRO A 110 11.40 0.81 10.84
C PRO A 110 9.88 0.63 10.76
N GLY A 111 9.44 -0.37 9.99
CA GLY A 111 8.02 -0.69 9.77
C GLY A 111 7.30 0.12 8.69
N ALA A 112 7.98 1.02 7.96
CA ALA A 112 7.34 1.71 6.84
C ALA A 112 8.35 2.18 5.78
N VAL A 113 7.94 2.12 4.51
CA VAL A 113 8.73 2.59 3.36
C VAL A 113 7.82 3.31 2.38
N ALA A 114 8.27 4.48 1.91
CA ALA A 114 7.61 5.26 0.89
C ALA A 114 8.53 5.50 -0.31
N ALA A 115 7.95 5.58 -1.49
CA ALA A 115 8.67 5.88 -2.72
C ALA A 115 7.77 6.63 -3.71
N GLY A 116 8.40 7.38 -4.61
CA GLY A 116 7.69 8.00 -5.71
C GLY A 116 8.59 8.32 -6.88
N ASN A 117 7.97 8.49 -8.04
CA ASN A 117 8.60 8.86 -9.30
C ASN A 117 7.78 9.93 -10.03
N LEU A 118 8.43 10.75 -10.86
CA LEU A 118 7.85 11.97 -11.44
C LEU A 118 7.21 12.85 -10.37
N LEU A 119 7.89 13.00 -9.24
CA LEU A 119 7.45 13.78 -8.10
C LEU A 119 7.59 15.28 -8.35
N ALA A 120 6.67 16.05 -7.78
CA ALA A 120 6.79 17.51 -7.75
C ALA A 120 7.93 17.98 -6.80
N ALA A 121 8.20 17.20 -5.73
CA ALA A 121 9.24 17.51 -4.74
C ALA A 121 9.86 16.22 -4.16
N ASP A 122 11.13 16.27 -3.78
CA ASP A 122 11.85 15.11 -3.20
C ASP A 122 11.36 14.74 -1.81
N GLU A 123 10.73 15.68 -1.12
CA GLU A 123 10.21 15.54 0.25
C GLU A 123 8.93 14.69 0.33
N VAL A 124 8.28 14.38 -0.78
CA VAL A 124 7.01 13.63 -0.82
C VAL A 124 7.08 12.32 -0.02
N PRO A 125 8.03 11.40 -0.23
CA PRO A 125 8.09 10.16 0.55
C PRO A 125 8.36 10.40 2.05
N ALA A 126 9.20 11.37 2.41
CA ALA A 126 9.47 11.70 3.80
C ALA A 126 8.23 12.27 4.51
N ALA A 127 7.46 13.13 3.83
CA ALA A 127 6.18 13.64 4.35
C ALA A 127 5.15 12.53 4.57
N MET A 128 5.13 11.52 3.69
CA MET A 128 4.26 10.34 3.83
C MET A 128 4.61 9.54 5.08
N LEU A 129 5.90 9.25 5.31
CA LEU A 129 6.36 8.52 6.50
C LEU A 129 6.06 9.28 7.79
N ALA A 130 6.36 10.58 7.83
CA ALA A 130 6.11 11.41 9.00
C ALA A 130 4.62 11.40 9.41
N ALA A 131 3.71 11.48 8.43
CA ALA A 131 2.28 11.42 8.69
C ALA A 131 1.81 10.01 9.11
N PHE A 132 2.38 8.95 8.55
CA PHE A 132 2.12 7.57 8.96
C PHE A 132 2.56 7.28 10.39
N ALA A 133 3.67 7.86 10.82
CA ALA A 133 4.24 7.68 12.15
C ALA A 133 3.58 8.54 13.24
N ALA A 134 2.82 9.58 12.87
CA ALA A 134 2.32 10.61 13.79
C ALA A 134 1.37 10.08 14.88
N ASP A 135 0.59 9.05 14.57
CA ASP A 135 -0.31 8.39 15.54
C ASP A 135 -0.17 6.86 15.43
N PRO A 136 0.79 6.25 16.14
CA PRO A 136 1.02 4.82 16.07
C PRO A 136 -0.12 3.97 16.68
N ALA A 137 -1.00 4.57 17.48
CA ALA A 137 -2.15 3.90 18.08
C ALA A 137 -3.36 3.83 17.13
N ALA A 138 -3.40 4.69 16.11
CA ALA A 138 -4.48 4.67 15.13
C ALA A 138 -4.46 3.39 14.27
N HIS A 139 -5.61 3.02 13.75
CA HIS A 139 -5.74 1.90 12.81
C HIS A 139 -4.82 2.10 11.59
N ILE A 140 -4.17 1.02 11.12
CA ILE A 140 -3.20 1.12 10.01
C ILE A 140 -3.78 1.81 8.77
N GLY A 141 -5.06 1.59 8.45
CA GLY A 141 -5.73 2.26 7.33
C GLY A 141 -5.82 3.77 7.48
N ASP A 142 -6.06 4.29 8.70
CA ASP A 142 -6.06 5.73 8.97
C ASP A 142 -4.65 6.31 8.78
N ARG A 143 -3.64 5.60 9.26
CA ARG A 143 -2.22 5.97 9.13
C ARG A 143 -1.77 5.99 7.67
N LEU A 144 -2.15 4.98 6.90
CA LEU A 144 -1.87 4.89 5.46
C LEU A 144 -2.55 6.04 4.70
N MET A 145 -3.83 6.33 4.99
CA MET A 145 -4.54 7.47 4.39
C MET A 145 -3.93 8.81 4.78
N ALA A 146 -3.51 8.98 6.04
CA ALA A 146 -2.80 10.18 6.48
C ALA A 146 -1.49 10.37 5.70
N GLY A 147 -0.72 9.30 5.51
CA GLY A 147 0.49 9.29 4.69
C GLY A 147 0.23 9.67 3.24
N LEU A 148 -0.77 9.05 2.59
CA LEU A 148 -1.11 9.35 1.20
C LEU A 148 -1.54 10.80 1.02
N ALA A 149 -2.37 11.32 1.91
CA ALA A 149 -2.82 12.71 1.91
C ALA A 149 -1.65 13.69 2.16
N ALA A 150 -0.70 13.33 3.02
CA ALA A 150 0.50 14.14 3.26
C ALA A 150 1.40 14.18 2.02
N GLY A 151 1.57 13.06 1.32
CA GLY A 151 2.28 13.00 0.06
C GLY A 151 1.69 13.93 -0.99
N LEU A 152 0.36 13.94 -1.13
CA LEU A 152 -0.33 14.87 -2.03
C LEU A 152 -0.09 16.34 -1.63
N ARG A 153 -0.19 16.67 -0.34
CA ARG A 153 0.08 18.04 0.15
C ARG A 153 1.53 18.49 -0.03
N ALA A 154 2.48 17.55 0.01
CA ALA A 154 3.90 17.82 -0.27
C ALA A 154 4.20 17.99 -1.75
N GLY A 155 3.18 17.93 -2.62
CA GLY A 155 3.27 18.12 -4.06
C GLY A 155 2.85 16.90 -4.88
N GLY A 156 2.92 15.69 -4.31
CA GLY A 156 2.56 14.47 -5.04
C GLY A 156 3.36 14.27 -6.32
N GLU A 157 2.68 13.97 -7.41
CA GLU A 157 3.25 13.93 -8.76
C GLU A 157 3.28 15.34 -9.40
N GLU A 158 4.11 15.53 -10.42
CA GLU A 158 4.18 16.76 -11.23
C GLU A 158 2.89 17.06 -12.02
N GLY A 159 1.93 16.15 -12.03
CA GLY A 159 0.65 16.29 -12.73
C GLY A 159 -0.51 15.80 -11.87
N PRO A 160 -1.74 15.89 -12.38
CA PRO A 160 -2.90 15.46 -11.64
C PRO A 160 -2.89 13.93 -11.46
N VAL A 161 -3.10 13.47 -10.23
CA VAL A 161 -3.37 12.06 -9.94
C VAL A 161 -4.77 11.67 -10.43
N ARG A 162 -4.95 10.42 -10.84
CA ARG A 162 -6.20 9.91 -11.44
C ARG A 162 -6.70 8.62 -10.83
N SER A 163 -5.84 7.86 -10.16
CA SER A 163 -6.24 6.65 -9.45
C SER A 163 -5.55 6.56 -8.11
N ALA A 164 -6.17 5.85 -7.19
CA ALA A 164 -5.63 5.56 -5.87
C ALA A 164 -6.14 4.21 -5.35
N GLY A 165 -5.43 3.61 -4.40
CA GLY A 165 -5.92 2.41 -3.73
C GLY A 165 -5.22 2.12 -2.43
N MET A 166 -5.89 1.28 -1.64
CA MET A 166 -5.45 0.80 -0.33
C MET A 166 -5.65 -0.71 -0.26
N LEU A 167 -4.61 -1.42 0.14
CA LEU A 167 -4.65 -2.85 0.40
C LEU A 167 -4.16 -3.11 1.82
N ILE A 168 -4.95 -3.83 2.64
CA ILE A 168 -4.56 -4.20 4.01
C ILE A 168 -4.80 -5.69 4.21
N CYS A 169 -3.80 -6.38 4.76
CA CYS A 169 -3.86 -7.77 5.18
C CYS A 169 -3.68 -7.87 6.70
N ASP A 170 -4.45 -8.77 7.31
CA ASP A 170 -4.39 -9.12 8.72
C ASP A 170 -4.02 -10.62 8.85
N ALA A 171 -4.71 -11.37 9.68
CA ALA A 171 -4.49 -12.80 9.89
C ALA A 171 -5.06 -13.69 8.76
N GLN A 172 -5.97 -13.17 7.96
CA GLN A 172 -6.68 -13.93 6.93
C GLN A 172 -5.83 -14.12 5.66
N THR A 173 -6.09 -15.20 4.92
CA THR A 173 -5.39 -15.48 3.65
C THR A 173 -5.79 -14.56 2.51
N TRP A 174 -6.76 -13.69 2.71
CA TRP A 174 -7.22 -12.66 1.78
C TRP A 174 -7.05 -11.26 2.40
N PRO A 175 -6.98 -10.19 1.60
CA PRO A 175 -6.98 -8.83 2.10
C PRO A 175 -8.28 -8.50 2.83
N VAL A 176 -8.18 -7.99 4.06
CA VAL A 176 -9.35 -7.50 4.81
C VAL A 176 -9.84 -6.15 4.30
N THR A 177 -9.00 -5.46 3.54
CA THR A 177 -9.33 -4.22 2.84
C THR A 177 -8.66 -4.24 1.47
N ASP A 178 -9.45 -4.05 0.41
CA ASP A 178 -8.98 -3.79 -0.97
C ASP A 178 -9.91 -2.72 -1.56
N LEU A 179 -9.52 -1.46 -1.40
CA LEU A 179 -10.28 -0.30 -1.86
C LEU A 179 -9.54 0.36 -3.02
N ARG A 180 -10.26 0.63 -4.11
CA ARG A 180 -9.70 1.19 -5.33
C ARG A 180 -10.58 2.26 -5.93
N VAL A 181 -9.92 3.33 -6.35
CA VAL A 181 -10.49 4.35 -7.23
C VAL A 181 -9.69 4.27 -8.52
N ASP A 182 -10.25 3.62 -9.53
CA ASP A 182 -9.54 3.29 -10.75
C ASP A 182 -9.40 4.48 -11.70
N TRP A 183 -10.30 5.46 -11.63
CA TRP A 183 -10.23 6.73 -12.36
C TRP A 183 -11.17 7.77 -11.76
N ASP A 184 -10.63 8.91 -11.30
CA ASP A 184 -11.38 10.06 -10.80
C ASP A 184 -10.50 11.32 -10.88
N ASP A 185 -11.08 12.49 -10.80
CA ASP A 185 -10.35 13.76 -10.71
C ASP A 185 -9.78 14.01 -9.31
N LEU A 186 -10.37 13.41 -8.28
CA LEU A 186 -10.00 13.53 -6.87
C LEU A 186 -9.85 12.13 -6.22
N PRO A 187 -8.95 11.25 -6.74
CA PRO A 187 -8.94 9.83 -6.38
C PRO A 187 -8.59 9.59 -4.90
N ILE A 188 -7.75 10.42 -4.30
CA ILE A 188 -7.33 10.28 -2.90
C ILE A 188 -8.48 10.64 -1.95
N GLU A 189 -9.22 11.69 -2.26
CA GLU A 189 -10.42 12.08 -1.51
C GLU A 189 -11.51 10.99 -1.62
N ARG A 190 -11.72 10.44 -2.81
CA ARG A 190 -12.65 9.33 -3.02
C ARG A 190 -12.23 8.07 -2.28
N LEU A 191 -10.94 7.75 -2.27
CA LEU A 191 -10.41 6.62 -1.51
C LEU A 191 -10.63 6.82 0.00
N ARG A 192 -10.44 8.05 0.51
CA ARG A 192 -10.73 8.38 1.90
C ARG A 192 -12.21 8.18 2.22
N ASP A 193 -13.12 8.65 1.35
CA ASP A 193 -14.56 8.49 1.53
C ASP A 193 -14.95 7.00 1.54
N LEU A 194 -14.37 6.17 0.65
CA LEU A 194 -14.53 4.72 0.66
C LEU A 194 -14.01 4.09 1.95
N TRP A 195 -12.85 4.54 2.46
CA TRP A 195 -12.31 4.05 3.72
C TRP A 195 -13.23 4.36 4.91
N LEU A 196 -13.80 5.56 4.98
CA LEU A 196 -14.75 5.93 6.04
C LEU A 196 -16.03 5.09 6.01
N VAL A 197 -16.48 4.65 4.84
CA VAL A 197 -17.62 3.73 4.69
C VAL A 197 -17.24 2.30 5.03
N TRP A 198 -16.04 1.85 4.63
CA TRP A 198 -15.57 0.48 4.79
C TRP A 198 -15.13 0.16 6.23
N LYS A 199 -14.34 1.05 6.83
CA LYS A 199 -13.72 0.82 8.16
C LYS A 199 -14.67 0.28 9.23
N PRO A 200 -15.87 0.85 9.45
CA PRO A 200 -16.79 0.35 10.48
C PRO A 200 -17.40 -1.02 10.16
N GLN A 201 -17.24 -1.54 8.96
CA GLN A 201 -17.82 -2.78 8.48
C GLN A 201 -16.80 -3.89 8.28
N ALA A 202 -15.50 -3.59 8.23
CA ALA A 202 -14.44 -4.52 7.86
C ALA A 202 -14.47 -5.81 8.69
N ASP A 203 -14.55 -5.71 10.01
CA ASP A 203 -14.58 -6.86 10.92
C ASP A 203 -15.84 -7.71 10.74
N ALA A 204 -16.98 -7.07 10.45
CA ALA A 204 -18.21 -7.79 10.16
C ALA A 204 -18.12 -8.63 8.87
N TYR A 205 -17.38 -8.16 7.86
CA TYR A 205 -17.12 -8.94 6.64
C TYR A 205 -16.18 -10.11 6.89
N VAL A 206 -15.19 -9.97 7.77
CA VAL A 206 -14.35 -11.10 8.21
C VAL A 206 -15.20 -12.13 8.95
N THR A 207 -16.04 -11.69 9.89
CA THR A 207 -16.95 -12.59 10.63
C THR A 207 -17.89 -13.32 9.69
N ARG A 208 -18.50 -12.63 8.70
CA ARG A 208 -19.38 -13.26 7.70
C ARG A 208 -18.69 -14.34 6.89
N ALA A 209 -17.40 -14.17 6.60
CA ALA A 209 -16.63 -15.16 5.85
C ALA A 209 -16.28 -16.40 6.69
N LEU A 210 -15.98 -16.21 7.99
CA LEU A 210 -15.49 -17.28 8.87
C LEU A 210 -16.61 -17.99 9.66
N ASP A 211 -17.57 -17.23 10.14
CA ASP A 211 -18.70 -17.72 10.93
C ASP A 211 -19.96 -16.91 10.64
N PRO A 212 -20.62 -17.17 9.50
CA PRO A 212 -21.80 -16.42 9.07
C PRO A 212 -22.98 -16.52 10.05
N GLY A 213 -23.01 -17.55 10.91
CA GLY A 213 -24.07 -17.74 11.89
C GLY A 213 -24.04 -16.72 13.04
N THR A 214 -22.89 -16.13 13.35
CA THR A 214 -22.71 -15.12 14.40
C THR A 214 -22.55 -13.69 13.83
N ALA A 215 -22.50 -13.56 12.50
CA ALA A 215 -22.26 -12.29 11.86
C ALA A 215 -23.47 -11.33 12.02
N PRO A 216 -23.22 -10.01 12.16
CA PRO A 216 -24.31 -9.04 12.21
C PRO A 216 -25.06 -8.99 10.88
N SER A 217 -26.38 -8.68 10.97
CA SER A 217 -27.23 -8.42 9.81
C SER A 217 -26.63 -7.31 8.92
N TYR A 218 -26.88 -7.40 7.63
CA TYR A 218 -26.57 -6.32 6.68
C TYR A 218 -27.48 -5.11 6.81
N ALA A 219 -28.62 -5.24 7.53
CA ALA A 219 -29.66 -4.22 7.68
C ALA A 219 -30.18 -3.69 6.32
N VAL A 220 -30.27 -4.55 5.32
CA VAL A 220 -30.77 -4.23 3.98
C VAL A 220 -32.08 -5.00 3.69
N PRO A 221 -32.94 -4.53 2.75
CA PRO A 221 -34.11 -5.27 2.33
C PRO A 221 -33.76 -6.70 1.89
N GLY A 222 -34.50 -7.69 2.41
CA GLY A 222 -34.25 -9.12 2.15
C GLY A 222 -33.32 -9.81 3.17
N ASP A 223 -32.61 -9.07 4.00
CA ASP A 223 -31.91 -9.59 5.17
C ASP A 223 -32.86 -9.57 6.38
N SER A 224 -33.52 -10.69 6.64
CA SER A 224 -34.58 -10.81 7.68
C SER A 224 -34.04 -10.82 9.11
N GLY A 225 -32.76 -10.52 9.32
CA GLY A 225 -32.10 -10.52 10.64
C GLY A 225 -32.23 -11.88 11.33
N ARG A 226 -31.19 -12.65 11.40
CA ARG A 226 -31.14 -13.90 12.17
C ARG A 226 -30.85 -13.64 13.63
#